data_31b7b1afd0f9fda7137e87ebc630294e
#
_entry.id   31b7b1afd0f9fda7137e87ebc630294e
#
_cell.length_a   1.000
_cell.length_b   1.000
_cell.length_c   1.000
_cell.angle_alpha   90.00
_cell.angle_beta   90.00
_cell.angle_gamma   90.00
#
_symmetry.space_group_name_H-M   'P 1'
#
loop_
_entity.id
_entity.type
_entity.pdbx_description
1 polymer ?
#
loop_
_entity_poly.entity_id
_entity_poly.type
_entity_poly.pdbx_seq_one_letter_code
_entity_poly.pdbx_strand_id
1 'polypeptide(L)'
;MNNEKVTSIFALGGLGEVGKNMYVIEYDKEIIIIDAGVMFPETELLGIDYVIQDVTYLKNNAHKIKALFITHGHEDHIGGITFLLQNINIPVIYAPKIACDLIEKKLIDRNINYKELKDYNKDSVFKYKNFEVSFVQTTHSIPDSYAVVIKTPNGTIFETGDFKFDLTPIGPMADIHKMAALGSEGIKILLSDSTNAMSPGSSNSESMVDEALADDFSKHSSRIIIATFASNIY
;
A
#
# COMPACT_ATOMS: atom_id res chain seq x y z
N MET A 1 -28.76 27.22 -2.97
CA MET A 1 -27.30 27.00 -2.98
C MET A 1 -27.08 25.60 -3.52
N ASN A 2 -26.46 25.45 -4.69
CA ASN A 2 -26.01 24.14 -5.16
C ASN A 2 -24.98 23.65 -4.17
N ASN A 3 -25.32 22.64 -3.38
CA ASN A 3 -24.33 21.92 -2.60
C ASN A 3 -23.46 21.14 -3.59
N GLU A 4 -22.39 21.74 -4.06
CA GLU A 4 -21.38 21.01 -4.81
C GLU A 4 -20.83 19.91 -3.90
N LYS A 5 -20.96 18.68 -4.36
CA LYS A 5 -20.40 17.54 -3.65
C LYS A 5 -18.88 17.59 -3.76
N VAL A 6 -18.21 17.39 -2.66
CA VAL A 6 -16.75 17.50 -2.54
C VAL A 6 -16.18 16.10 -2.27
N THR A 7 -15.05 15.80 -2.90
CA THR A 7 -14.25 14.63 -2.54
C THR A 7 -13.48 14.92 -1.26
N SER A 8 -13.70 14.13 -0.25
CA SER A 8 -12.97 14.19 1.02
C SER A 8 -11.86 13.14 1.02
N ILE A 9 -10.67 13.54 1.49
CA ILE A 9 -9.52 12.67 1.65
C ILE A 9 -9.00 12.84 3.07
N PHE A 10 -8.81 11.75 3.78
CA PHE A 10 -8.23 11.77 5.13
C PHE A 10 -7.54 10.45 5.44
N ALA A 11 -6.53 10.51 6.29
CA ALA A 11 -5.85 9.33 6.80
C ALA A 11 -6.42 8.90 8.14
N LEU A 12 -6.52 7.60 8.35
CA LEU A 12 -6.76 7.00 9.66
C LEU A 12 -5.45 6.58 10.34
N GLY A 13 -4.36 6.55 9.57
CA GLY A 13 -2.99 6.35 10.03
C GLY A 13 -2.00 6.61 8.90
N GLY A 14 -0.71 6.67 9.21
CA GLY A 14 0.37 6.88 8.24
C GLY A 14 0.74 8.34 7.96
N LEU A 15 0.17 9.33 8.68
CA LEU A 15 0.58 10.72 8.56
C LEU A 15 1.41 11.16 9.76
N GLY A 16 2.65 11.62 9.52
CA GLY A 16 3.59 12.03 10.57
C GLY A 16 4.12 10.87 11.41
N GLU A 17 3.97 9.66 10.94
CA GLU A 17 4.40 8.42 11.57
C GLU A 17 4.78 7.40 10.49
N VAL A 18 5.50 6.34 10.85
CA VAL A 18 5.79 5.20 9.98
C VAL A 18 4.92 4.04 10.40
N GLY A 19 4.13 3.50 9.47
CA GLY A 19 3.20 2.39 9.72
C GLY A 19 1.75 2.80 9.85
N LYS A 20 0.86 1.84 10.04
CA LYS A 20 -0.60 1.98 10.09
C LYS A 20 -1.18 2.69 8.87
N ASN A 21 -0.60 2.51 7.70
CA ASN A 21 -1.07 3.20 6.50
C ASN A 21 -2.53 2.86 6.21
N MET A 22 -3.38 3.88 6.17
CA MET A 22 -4.79 3.76 5.78
C MET A 22 -5.35 5.11 5.37
N TYR A 23 -5.70 5.24 4.10
CA TYR A 23 -6.29 6.45 3.53
C TYR A 23 -7.71 6.19 3.10
N VAL A 24 -8.59 7.16 3.32
CA VAL A 24 -10.00 7.11 2.97
C VAL A 24 -10.30 8.20 1.97
N ILE A 25 -10.90 7.82 0.85
CA ILE A 25 -11.39 8.73 -0.18
C ILE A 25 -12.89 8.57 -0.24
N GLU A 26 -13.62 9.64 0.07
CA GLU A 26 -15.09 9.65 0.08
C GLU A 26 -15.63 10.70 -0.89
N TYR A 27 -16.63 10.29 -1.65
CA TYR A 27 -17.44 11.18 -2.46
C TYR A 27 -18.90 10.71 -2.45
N ASP A 28 -19.81 11.60 -2.03
CA ASP A 28 -21.24 11.30 -1.92
C ASP A 28 -21.53 10.10 -1.00
N LYS A 29 -21.95 9.00 -1.58
CA LYS A 29 -22.30 7.74 -0.87
C LYS A 29 -21.31 6.61 -1.17
N GLU A 30 -20.10 6.93 -1.58
CA GLU A 30 -19.07 5.95 -1.91
C GLU A 30 -17.78 6.26 -1.18
N ILE A 31 -17.18 5.23 -0.62
CA ILE A 31 -15.89 5.25 0.05
C ILE A 31 -14.98 4.22 -0.62
N ILE A 32 -13.76 4.65 -0.94
CA ILE A 32 -12.63 3.80 -1.28
C ILE A 32 -11.61 3.92 -0.17
N ILE A 33 -11.01 2.80 0.21
CA ILE A 33 -9.95 2.72 1.20
C ILE A 33 -8.67 2.30 0.47
N ILE A 34 -7.54 2.92 0.82
CA ILE A 34 -6.21 2.51 0.37
C ILE A 34 -5.45 2.07 1.60
N ASP A 35 -4.92 0.85 1.56
CA ASP A 35 -4.15 0.16 2.58
C ASP A 35 -4.88 -0.02 3.93
N ALA A 36 -4.41 -0.99 4.69
CA ALA A 36 -4.88 -1.31 6.02
C ALA A 36 -3.71 -1.95 6.81
N GLY A 37 -2.74 -1.13 7.15
CA GLY A 37 -1.51 -1.57 7.78
C GLY A 37 -1.58 -1.69 9.29
N VAL A 38 -0.48 -2.10 9.89
CA VAL A 38 -0.22 -1.98 11.33
C VAL A 38 1.03 -1.15 11.56
N MET A 39 1.21 -0.71 12.77
CA MET A 39 2.48 -0.18 13.26
C MET A 39 2.99 -1.12 14.35
N PHE A 40 4.28 -1.43 14.32
CA PHE A 40 4.92 -2.12 15.42
C PHE A 40 5.10 -1.15 16.59
N PRO A 41 4.74 -1.56 17.81
CA PRO A 41 4.86 -0.70 18.98
C PRO A 41 6.34 -0.37 19.28
N GLU A 42 6.56 0.79 19.83
CA GLU A 42 7.85 1.13 20.41
C GLU A 42 8.18 0.20 21.59
N THR A 43 9.47 0.04 21.90
CA THR A 43 9.96 -0.89 22.92
C THR A 43 9.39 -0.63 24.33
N GLU A 44 8.85 0.54 24.56
CA GLU A 44 8.25 0.96 25.83
C GLU A 44 6.83 0.39 26.04
N LEU A 45 6.15 -0.03 24.98
CA LEU A 45 4.80 -0.61 25.02
C LEU A 45 4.84 -2.12 25.25
N LEU A 46 5.29 -2.53 26.43
CA LEU A 46 5.42 -3.95 26.78
C LEU A 46 4.07 -4.69 26.69
N GLY A 47 4.08 -5.83 26.02
CA GLY A 47 2.89 -6.70 25.88
C GLY A 47 1.91 -6.26 24.79
N ILE A 48 2.26 -5.27 23.98
CA ILE A 48 1.54 -4.87 22.78
C ILE A 48 2.27 -5.42 21.56
N ASP A 49 1.56 -6.17 20.71
CA ASP A 49 2.14 -6.74 19.48
C ASP A 49 1.97 -5.79 18.28
N TYR A 50 0.84 -5.10 18.22
CA TYR A 50 0.49 -4.21 17.09
C TYR A 50 -0.28 -2.99 17.56
N VAL A 51 -0.08 -1.88 16.87
CA VAL A 51 -0.91 -0.68 16.95
C VAL A 51 -1.70 -0.58 15.63
N ILE A 52 -3.01 -0.42 15.74
CA ILE A 52 -3.94 -0.35 14.60
C ILE A 52 -4.65 1.01 14.56
N GLN A 53 -5.29 1.28 13.43
CA GLN A 53 -6.09 2.50 13.26
C GLN A 53 -7.40 2.44 14.05
N ASP A 54 -7.91 3.61 14.45
CA ASP A 54 -9.32 3.75 14.85
C ASP A 54 -10.21 3.75 13.59
N VAL A 55 -10.93 2.66 13.40
CA VAL A 55 -11.81 2.47 12.25
C VAL A 55 -13.28 2.82 12.55
N THR A 56 -13.55 3.56 13.64
CA THR A 56 -14.91 3.94 14.04
C THR A 56 -15.65 4.68 12.94
N TYR A 57 -14.94 5.57 12.21
CA TYR A 57 -15.55 6.26 11.07
C TYR A 57 -16.03 5.29 9.98
N LEU A 58 -15.17 4.35 9.59
CA LEU A 58 -15.50 3.34 8.57
C LEU A 58 -16.64 2.42 9.04
N LYS A 59 -16.65 2.04 10.31
CA LYS A 59 -17.69 1.22 10.91
C LYS A 59 -19.07 1.90 10.83
N ASN A 60 -19.12 3.19 11.13
CA ASN A 60 -20.34 3.98 11.05
C ASN A 60 -20.82 4.24 9.61
N ASN A 61 -19.92 4.17 8.64
CA ASN A 61 -20.16 4.39 7.24
C ASN A 61 -19.97 3.13 6.36
N ALA A 62 -20.03 1.94 6.93
CA ALA A 62 -19.72 0.68 6.25
C ALA A 62 -20.55 0.47 4.98
N HIS A 63 -21.81 0.95 4.96
CA HIS A 63 -22.71 0.87 3.81
C HIS A 63 -22.23 1.67 2.58
N LYS A 64 -21.31 2.62 2.75
CA LYS A 64 -20.72 3.42 1.68
C LYS A 64 -19.47 2.76 1.08
N ILE A 65 -18.81 1.86 1.80
CA ILE A 65 -17.55 1.26 1.38
C ILE A 65 -17.76 0.44 0.10
N LYS A 66 -16.93 0.66 -0.90
CA LYS A 66 -16.94 -0.03 -2.18
C LYS A 66 -15.83 -1.06 -2.29
N ALA A 67 -14.62 -0.68 -1.90
CA ALA A 67 -13.45 -1.55 -1.94
C ALA A 67 -12.35 -1.04 -1.02
N LEU A 68 -11.44 -1.96 -0.69
CA LEU A 68 -10.11 -1.70 -0.17
C LEU A 68 -9.10 -2.04 -1.27
N PHE A 69 -8.21 -1.11 -1.59
CA PHE A 69 -7.10 -1.30 -2.51
C PHE A 69 -5.80 -1.34 -1.72
N ILE A 70 -4.96 -2.30 -1.99
CA ILE A 70 -3.67 -2.50 -1.35
C ILE A 70 -2.58 -2.12 -2.33
N THR A 71 -1.62 -1.30 -1.93
CA THR A 71 -0.51 -0.85 -2.76
C THR A 71 0.56 -1.92 -2.92
N HIS A 72 0.92 -2.60 -1.84
CA HIS A 72 1.92 -3.68 -1.80
C HIS A 72 1.82 -4.51 -0.51
N GLY A 73 2.67 -5.52 -0.35
CA GLY A 73 2.52 -6.56 0.67
C GLY A 73 3.26 -6.36 1.99
N HIS A 74 3.77 -5.17 2.32
CA HIS A 74 4.40 -4.93 3.63
C HIS A 74 3.38 -4.85 4.76
N GLU A 75 3.82 -5.16 5.99
CA GLU A 75 2.95 -5.25 7.17
C GLU A 75 2.27 -3.93 7.52
N ASP A 76 2.93 -2.83 7.31
CA ASP A 76 2.41 -1.49 7.55
C ASP A 76 1.38 -1.03 6.50
N HIS A 77 1.11 -1.90 5.47
CA HIS A 77 0.07 -1.74 4.46
C HIS A 77 -0.99 -2.84 4.48
N ILE A 78 -0.66 -4.06 4.93
CA ILE A 78 -1.62 -5.19 4.95
C ILE A 78 -1.89 -5.76 6.35
N GLY A 79 -1.06 -5.48 7.33
CA GLY A 79 -1.10 -6.15 8.64
C GLY A 79 -2.40 -5.93 9.41
N GLY A 80 -3.09 -4.80 9.17
CA GLY A 80 -4.36 -4.44 9.79
C GLY A 80 -5.60 -5.09 9.20
N ILE A 81 -5.50 -5.76 8.04
CA ILE A 81 -6.65 -6.30 7.30
C ILE A 81 -7.47 -7.27 8.16
N THR A 82 -6.82 -8.16 8.90
CA THR A 82 -7.54 -9.12 9.74
C THR A 82 -8.32 -8.45 10.86
N PHE A 83 -7.78 -7.38 11.44
CA PHE A 83 -8.49 -6.58 12.47
C PHE A 83 -9.62 -5.78 11.84
N LEU A 84 -9.41 -5.24 10.64
CA LEU A 84 -10.45 -4.52 9.90
C LEU A 84 -11.64 -5.41 9.59
N LEU A 85 -11.41 -6.61 9.05
CA LEU A 85 -12.45 -7.58 8.68
C LEU A 85 -13.23 -8.13 9.87
N GLN A 86 -12.65 -8.16 11.07
CA GLN A 86 -13.36 -8.51 12.29
C GLN A 86 -14.37 -7.43 12.74
N ASN A 87 -14.20 -6.21 12.29
CA ASN A 87 -15.01 -5.07 12.68
C ASN A 87 -15.96 -4.57 11.60
N ILE A 88 -15.59 -4.75 10.32
CA ILE A 88 -16.28 -4.14 9.20
C ILE A 88 -16.36 -5.16 8.05
N ASN A 89 -17.54 -5.23 7.43
CA ASN A 89 -17.68 -5.97 6.18
C ASN A 89 -17.13 -5.13 5.02
N ILE A 90 -16.00 -5.53 4.45
CA ILE A 90 -15.42 -4.93 3.25
C ILE A 90 -15.95 -5.72 2.04
N PRO A 91 -16.63 -5.07 1.08
CA PRO A 91 -17.23 -5.78 -0.06
C PRO A 91 -16.23 -6.53 -0.93
N VAL A 92 -15.04 -5.95 -1.15
CA VAL A 92 -13.96 -6.57 -1.92
C VAL A 92 -12.63 -5.94 -1.52
N ILE A 93 -11.57 -6.74 -1.48
CA ILE A 93 -10.18 -6.32 -1.34
C ILE A 93 -9.47 -6.62 -2.65
N TYR A 94 -8.84 -5.60 -3.22
CA TYR A 94 -7.97 -5.73 -4.38
C TYR A 94 -6.53 -5.52 -3.94
N ALA A 95 -5.64 -6.44 -4.30
CA ALA A 95 -4.23 -6.38 -3.94
C ALA A 95 -3.36 -6.91 -5.09
N PRO A 96 -2.08 -6.53 -5.18
CA PRO A 96 -1.14 -7.20 -6.07
C PRO A 96 -1.00 -8.68 -5.73
N LYS A 97 -0.58 -9.51 -6.70
CA LYS A 97 -0.56 -10.97 -6.53
C LYS A 97 0.17 -11.43 -5.27
N ILE A 98 1.38 -10.95 -5.03
CA ILE A 98 2.16 -11.31 -3.83
C ILE A 98 1.46 -10.84 -2.56
N ALA A 99 0.89 -9.64 -2.55
CA ALA A 99 0.13 -9.16 -1.40
C ALA A 99 -1.12 -10.01 -1.15
N CYS A 100 -1.81 -10.48 -2.20
CA CYS A 100 -2.92 -11.44 -2.06
C CYS A 100 -2.48 -12.71 -1.33
N ASP A 101 -1.36 -13.31 -1.74
CA ASP A 101 -0.85 -14.55 -1.14
C ASP A 101 -0.48 -14.35 0.35
N LEU A 102 0.12 -13.19 0.69
CA LEU A 102 0.42 -12.84 2.08
C LEU A 102 -0.85 -12.59 2.90
N ILE A 103 -1.84 -11.89 2.34
CA ILE A 103 -3.14 -11.64 2.99
C ILE A 103 -3.88 -12.96 3.21
N GLU A 104 -3.94 -13.83 2.21
CA GLU A 104 -4.60 -15.14 2.31
C GLU A 104 -4.02 -15.97 3.46
N LYS A 105 -2.68 -16.01 3.57
CA LYS A 105 -2.02 -16.66 4.70
C LYS A 105 -2.45 -16.06 6.05
N LYS A 106 -2.49 -14.74 6.17
CA LYS A 106 -2.96 -14.07 7.41
C LYS A 106 -4.41 -14.40 7.75
N LEU A 107 -5.28 -14.48 6.74
CA LEU A 107 -6.69 -14.87 6.92
C LEU A 107 -6.80 -16.31 7.44
N ILE A 108 -6.02 -17.24 6.88
CA ILE A 108 -5.96 -18.63 7.32
C ILE A 108 -5.45 -18.72 8.77
N ASP A 109 -4.34 -18.07 9.10
CA ASP A 109 -3.72 -18.07 10.43
C ASP A 109 -4.66 -17.52 11.51
N ARG A 110 -5.58 -16.62 11.15
CA ARG A 110 -6.60 -16.04 12.04
C ARG A 110 -7.97 -16.68 11.93
N ASN A 111 -8.13 -17.75 11.14
CA ASN A 111 -9.42 -18.41 10.88
C ASN A 111 -10.52 -17.45 10.38
N ILE A 112 -10.16 -16.50 9.52
CA ILE A 112 -11.10 -15.56 8.90
C ILE A 112 -11.50 -16.09 7.52
N ASN A 113 -12.80 -16.39 7.33
CA ASN A 113 -13.33 -16.81 6.04
C ASN A 113 -13.75 -15.59 5.22
N TYR A 114 -12.83 -15.08 4.40
CA TYR A 114 -13.09 -13.97 3.48
C TYR A 114 -12.76 -14.40 2.05
N LYS A 115 -13.73 -14.27 1.13
CA LYS A 115 -13.64 -14.82 -0.24
C LYS A 115 -13.49 -13.75 -1.31
N GLU A 116 -13.71 -12.49 -0.98
CA GLU A 116 -13.69 -11.38 -1.94
C GLU A 116 -12.30 -10.71 -1.99
N LEU A 117 -11.23 -11.51 -1.88
CA LEU A 117 -9.86 -11.09 -2.15
C LEU A 117 -9.56 -11.37 -3.62
N LYS A 118 -9.14 -10.36 -4.38
CA LYS A 118 -8.92 -10.42 -5.82
C LYS A 118 -7.61 -9.73 -6.17
N ASP A 119 -6.86 -10.35 -7.08
CA ASP A 119 -5.64 -9.74 -7.56
C ASP A 119 -5.89 -8.68 -8.64
N TYR A 120 -4.94 -7.76 -8.76
CA TYR A 120 -4.87 -6.78 -9.84
C TYR A 120 -3.42 -6.63 -10.35
N ASN A 121 -3.27 -5.99 -11.50
CA ASN A 121 -1.99 -5.65 -12.10
C ASN A 121 -2.02 -4.21 -12.67
N LYS A 122 -0.91 -3.79 -13.30
CA LYS A 122 -0.74 -2.44 -13.87
C LYS A 122 -1.78 -2.04 -14.92
N ASP A 123 -2.45 -3.01 -15.56
CA ASP A 123 -3.43 -2.78 -16.62
C ASP A 123 -4.87 -2.82 -16.09
N SER A 124 -5.06 -3.16 -14.83
CA SER A 124 -6.38 -3.23 -14.20
C SER A 124 -7.00 -1.86 -14.03
N VAL A 125 -8.30 -1.76 -14.27
CA VAL A 125 -9.11 -0.56 -14.06
C VAL A 125 -10.43 -0.94 -13.42
N PHE A 126 -10.77 -0.34 -12.30
CA PHE A 126 -12.02 -0.56 -11.58
C PHE A 126 -12.89 0.68 -11.63
N LYS A 127 -14.15 0.51 -12.03
CA LYS A 127 -15.10 1.62 -12.17
C LYS A 127 -16.24 1.48 -11.16
N TYR A 128 -16.46 2.54 -10.41
CA TYR A 128 -17.59 2.76 -9.54
C TYR A 128 -18.41 3.93 -10.08
N LYS A 129 -19.50 4.25 -9.43
CA LYS A 129 -20.34 5.35 -9.89
C LYS A 129 -19.59 6.68 -9.96
N ASN A 130 -18.77 6.96 -8.95
CA ASN A 130 -18.06 8.24 -8.80
C ASN A 130 -16.53 8.08 -8.86
N PHE A 131 -16.00 6.87 -8.94
CA PHE A 131 -14.56 6.62 -8.93
C PHE A 131 -14.14 5.75 -10.11
N GLU A 132 -12.99 6.07 -10.69
CA GLU A 132 -12.24 5.16 -11.54
C GLU A 132 -10.86 4.96 -10.90
N VAL A 133 -10.51 3.70 -10.59
CA VAL A 133 -9.25 3.34 -9.94
C VAL A 133 -8.38 2.58 -10.92
N SER A 134 -7.14 3.02 -11.07
CA SER A 134 -6.10 2.39 -11.88
C SER A 134 -4.76 2.42 -11.16
N PHE A 135 -3.75 1.77 -11.70
CA PHE A 135 -2.49 1.54 -11.00
C PHE A 135 -1.30 1.93 -11.85
N VAL A 136 -0.22 2.35 -11.20
CA VAL A 136 1.06 2.63 -11.85
C VAL A 136 2.13 1.82 -11.12
N GLN A 137 2.88 1.00 -11.85
CA GLN A 137 3.96 0.24 -11.25
C GLN A 137 5.02 1.15 -10.65
N THR A 138 5.38 0.90 -9.40
CA THR A 138 6.49 1.55 -8.69
C THR A 138 7.59 0.54 -8.40
N THR A 139 8.74 1.00 -7.96
CA THR A 139 9.82 0.16 -7.41
C THR A 139 9.89 0.36 -5.91
N HIS A 140 10.00 -0.75 -5.20
CA HIS A 140 10.14 -0.77 -3.75
C HIS A 140 10.95 -2.01 -3.33
N SER A 141 11.16 -2.26 -2.04
CA SER A 141 11.88 -3.43 -1.52
C SER A 141 11.07 -4.73 -1.50
N ILE A 142 9.90 -4.74 -2.10
CA ILE A 142 9.05 -5.92 -2.31
C ILE A 142 8.52 -5.91 -3.75
N PRO A 143 8.41 -7.07 -4.41
CA PRO A 143 7.79 -7.17 -5.74
C PRO A 143 6.33 -6.72 -5.74
N ASP A 144 5.83 -6.38 -6.94
CA ASP A 144 4.43 -6.02 -7.17
C ASP A 144 3.98 -4.82 -6.31
N SER A 145 4.78 -3.72 -6.33
CA SER A 145 4.39 -2.45 -5.72
C SER A 145 3.75 -1.52 -6.74
N TYR A 146 2.66 -0.87 -6.34
CA TYR A 146 1.90 0.03 -7.21
C TYR A 146 1.47 1.29 -6.49
N ALA A 147 1.53 2.40 -7.22
CA ALA A 147 0.77 3.60 -6.91
C ALA A 147 -0.69 3.41 -7.32
N VAL A 148 -1.61 4.01 -6.58
CA VAL A 148 -3.05 3.98 -6.84
C VAL A 148 -3.49 5.33 -7.40
N VAL A 149 -4.12 5.32 -8.56
CA VAL A 149 -4.65 6.51 -9.24
C VAL A 149 -6.16 6.48 -9.16
N ILE A 150 -6.75 7.51 -8.57
CA ILE A 150 -8.20 7.60 -8.38
C ILE A 150 -8.72 8.84 -9.10
N LYS A 151 -9.49 8.64 -10.16
CA LYS A 151 -10.24 9.71 -10.83
C LYS A 151 -11.56 9.91 -10.09
N THR A 152 -11.80 11.13 -9.67
CA THR A 152 -13.02 11.57 -8.98
C THR A 152 -13.69 12.70 -9.76
N PRO A 153 -14.95 13.07 -9.47
CA PRO A 153 -15.57 14.23 -10.10
C PRO A 153 -14.87 15.58 -9.82
N ASN A 154 -14.06 15.66 -8.77
CA ASN A 154 -13.33 16.87 -8.39
C ASN A 154 -11.85 16.87 -8.84
N GLY A 155 -11.39 15.81 -9.49
CA GLY A 155 -10.03 15.70 -10.02
C GLY A 155 -9.36 14.37 -9.69
N THR A 156 -8.15 14.19 -10.20
CA THR A 156 -7.35 12.97 -10.04
C THR A 156 -6.48 13.04 -8.79
N ILE A 157 -6.52 11.98 -8.01
CA ILE A 157 -5.66 11.73 -6.85
C ILE A 157 -4.64 10.70 -7.26
N PHE A 158 -3.38 10.93 -6.92
CA PHE A 158 -2.30 9.95 -7.10
C PHE A 158 -1.71 9.66 -5.71
N GLU A 159 -1.80 8.41 -5.28
CA GLU A 159 -1.21 7.91 -4.05
C GLU A 159 -0.06 6.97 -4.44
N THR A 160 1.15 7.25 -3.96
CA THR A 160 2.37 6.57 -4.44
C THR A 160 2.55 5.15 -3.89
N GLY A 161 1.91 4.81 -2.79
CA GLY A 161 2.42 3.75 -1.94
C GLY A 161 3.86 4.06 -1.52
N ASP A 162 4.56 3.07 -1.01
CA ASP A 162 6.00 3.19 -0.78
C ASP A 162 6.75 3.02 -2.09
N PHE A 163 7.73 3.90 -2.33
CA PHE A 163 8.46 3.86 -3.59
C PHE A 163 9.91 4.35 -3.47
N LYS A 164 10.70 3.97 -4.44
CA LYS A 164 11.99 4.58 -4.76
C LYS A 164 12.14 4.68 -6.27
N PHE A 165 12.96 5.61 -6.75
CA PHE A 165 13.38 5.65 -8.15
C PHE A 165 14.66 4.83 -8.32
N ASP A 166 14.50 3.55 -8.60
CA ASP A 166 15.60 2.66 -8.94
C ASP A 166 15.60 2.44 -10.45
N LEU A 167 16.67 2.84 -11.12
CA LEU A 167 16.81 2.72 -12.57
C LEU A 167 17.42 1.39 -13.01
N THR A 168 17.91 0.59 -12.08
CA THR A 168 18.47 -0.76 -12.30
C THR A 168 17.96 -1.76 -11.26
N PRO A 169 16.63 -1.88 -11.08
CA PRO A 169 16.06 -2.77 -10.09
C PRO A 169 16.28 -4.23 -10.50
N ILE A 170 16.19 -5.15 -9.52
CA ILE A 170 16.17 -6.60 -9.79
C ILE A 170 14.85 -7.01 -10.47
N GLY A 171 13.75 -6.37 -10.08
CA GLY A 171 12.41 -6.62 -10.64
C GLY A 171 12.02 -5.62 -11.75
N PRO A 172 10.72 -5.53 -12.05
CA PRO A 172 10.20 -4.57 -13.03
C PRO A 172 10.50 -3.12 -12.62
N MET A 173 10.83 -2.29 -13.61
CA MET A 173 11.02 -0.85 -13.42
C MET A 173 9.71 -0.13 -13.14
N ALA A 174 9.80 1.00 -12.43
CA ALA A 174 8.67 1.92 -12.31
C ALA A 174 8.20 2.41 -13.68
N ASP A 175 6.88 2.51 -13.89
CA ASP A 175 6.29 3.00 -15.14
C ASP A 175 6.30 4.54 -15.18
N ILE A 176 7.50 5.09 -15.38
CA ILE A 176 7.73 6.54 -15.46
C ILE A 176 6.96 7.16 -16.63
N HIS A 177 6.76 6.42 -17.73
CA HIS A 177 5.98 6.91 -18.87
C HIS A 177 4.52 7.14 -18.50
N LYS A 178 3.91 6.20 -17.78
CA LYS A 178 2.53 6.34 -17.29
C LYS A 178 2.43 7.46 -16.24
N MET A 179 3.42 7.60 -15.36
CA MET A 179 3.49 8.72 -14.41
C MET A 179 3.53 10.07 -15.13
N ALA A 180 4.40 10.21 -16.15
CA ALA A 180 4.53 11.44 -16.93
C ALA A 180 3.23 11.77 -17.70
N ALA A 181 2.57 10.77 -18.30
CA ALA A 181 1.30 10.94 -18.99
C ALA A 181 0.21 11.44 -18.02
N LEU A 182 0.06 10.81 -16.86
CA LEU A 182 -0.90 11.22 -15.83
C LEU A 182 -0.59 12.63 -15.29
N GLY A 183 0.69 12.96 -15.11
CA GLY A 183 1.11 14.31 -14.73
C GLY A 183 0.69 15.36 -15.75
N SER A 184 0.79 15.01 -17.05
CA SER A 184 0.37 15.88 -18.15
C SER A 184 -1.16 16.03 -18.25
N GLU A 185 -1.93 15.01 -17.87
CA GLU A 185 -3.39 15.10 -17.74
C GLU A 185 -3.83 15.99 -16.56
N GLY A 186 -2.98 16.14 -15.56
CA GLY A 186 -3.19 16.94 -14.36
C GLY A 186 -3.60 16.12 -13.15
N ILE A 187 -2.70 16.08 -12.16
CA ILE A 187 -2.95 15.51 -10.83
C ILE A 187 -3.41 16.63 -9.89
N LYS A 188 -4.58 16.44 -9.29
CA LYS A 188 -5.14 17.41 -8.35
C LYS A 188 -4.50 17.30 -6.96
N ILE A 189 -4.25 16.07 -6.51
CA ILE A 189 -3.66 15.78 -5.21
C ILE A 189 -2.65 14.64 -5.39
N LEU A 190 -1.45 14.84 -4.86
CA LEU A 190 -0.42 13.84 -4.72
C LEU A 190 -0.28 13.50 -3.23
N LEU A 191 -0.52 12.23 -2.88
CA LEU A 191 -0.17 11.65 -1.59
C LEU A 191 1.11 10.87 -1.81
N SER A 192 2.19 11.27 -1.17
CA SER A 192 3.51 10.71 -1.43
C SER A 192 4.15 10.17 -0.17
N ASP A 193 4.74 8.96 -0.28
CA ASP A 193 5.72 8.51 0.69
C ASP A 193 6.79 9.56 0.91
N SER A 194 7.12 9.79 2.17
CA SER A 194 8.13 10.74 2.60
C SER A 194 9.02 10.20 3.73
N THR A 195 9.05 8.89 3.91
CA THR A 195 9.75 8.20 5.01
C THR A 195 11.20 8.64 5.13
N ASN A 196 11.93 8.73 4.02
CA ASN A 196 13.33 9.13 3.99
C ASN A 196 13.56 10.57 3.50
N ALA A 197 12.53 11.41 3.43
CA ALA A 197 12.64 12.76 2.85
C ALA A 197 13.64 13.67 3.58
N MET A 198 13.88 13.42 4.87
CA MET A 198 14.84 14.19 5.68
C MET A 198 16.23 13.56 5.73
N SER A 199 16.42 12.37 5.17
CA SER A 199 17.73 11.69 5.15
C SER A 199 18.56 12.20 3.98
N PRO A 200 19.79 12.70 4.21
CA PRO A 200 20.66 13.16 3.12
C PRO A 200 21.17 12.00 2.28
N GLY A 201 21.34 12.23 0.97
CA GLY A 201 21.88 11.26 0.05
C GLY A 201 20.82 10.64 -0.88
N SER A 202 21.13 9.47 -1.40
CA SER A 202 20.25 8.69 -2.30
C SER A 202 20.27 7.22 -1.91
N SER A 203 19.17 6.53 -2.17
CA SER A 203 19.11 5.07 -2.03
C SER A 203 19.93 4.41 -3.15
N ASN A 204 20.70 3.39 -2.79
CA ASN A 204 21.37 2.54 -3.78
C ASN A 204 20.36 1.67 -4.52
N SER A 205 20.74 1.20 -5.73
CA SER A 205 19.96 0.21 -6.46
C SER A 205 20.01 -1.17 -5.78
N GLU A 206 18.94 -1.94 -5.89
CA GLU A 206 18.88 -3.33 -5.42
C GLU A 206 19.95 -4.20 -6.11
N SER A 207 20.28 -3.94 -7.38
CA SER A 207 21.35 -4.67 -8.09
C SER A 207 22.71 -4.59 -7.38
N MET A 208 23.01 -3.49 -6.70
CA MET A 208 24.24 -3.36 -5.91
C MET A 208 24.25 -4.24 -4.66
N VAL A 209 23.05 -4.49 -4.08
CA VAL A 209 22.92 -5.40 -2.93
C VAL A 209 23.16 -6.84 -3.36
N ASP A 210 22.65 -7.24 -4.53
CA ASP A 210 22.86 -8.56 -5.11
C ASP A 210 24.34 -8.85 -5.35
N GLU A 211 25.07 -7.91 -5.95
CA GLU A 211 26.52 -8.02 -6.17
C GLU A 211 27.28 -8.14 -4.84
N ALA A 212 26.93 -7.36 -3.83
CA ALA A 212 27.57 -7.40 -2.51
C ALA A 212 27.32 -8.74 -1.80
N LEU A 213 26.08 -9.24 -1.85
CA LEU A 213 25.73 -10.55 -1.28
C LEU A 213 26.47 -11.69 -2.00
N ALA A 214 26.52 -11.67 -3.34
CA ALA A 214 27.25 -12.67 -4.13
C ALA A 214 28.75 -12.70 -3.76
N ASP A 215 29.35 -11.53 -3.58
CA ASP A 215 30.74 -11.40 -3.14
C ASP A 215 30.95 -11.97 -1.74
N ASP A 216 30.10 -11.62 -0.77
CA ASP A 216 30.16 -12.14 0.59
C ASP A 216 29.97 -13.68 0.63
N PHE A 217 28.99 -14.21 -0.10
CA PHE A 217 28.81 -15.67 -0.20
C PHE A 217 30.01 -16.37 -0.80
N SER A 218 30.67 -15.75 -1.80
CA SER A 218 31.83 -16.35 -2.45
C SER A 218 33.07 -16.41 -1.55
N LYS A 219 33.23 -15.46 -0.63
CA LYS A 219 34.37 -15.32 0.27
C LYS A 219 34.29 -16.15 1.54
N HIS A 220 33.10 -16.59 1.92
CA HIS A 220 32.88 -17.29 3.17
C HIS A 220 32.52 -18.75 2.93
N SER A 221 33.33 -19.66 3.49
CA SER A 221 33.11 -21.14 3.46
C SER A 221 32.39 -21.67 4.69
N SER A 222 32.11 -20.81 5.67
CA SER A 222 31.46 -21.18 6.93
C SER A 222 29.98 -20.79 6.91
N ARG A 223 29.28 -20.98 8.03
CA ARG A 223 27.85 -20.64 8.16
C ARG A 223 27.62 -19.14 8.03
N ILE A 224 26.67 -18.77 7.17
CA ILE A 224 26.17 -17.39 7.02
C ILE A 224 24.78 -17.35 7.66
N ILE A 225 24.51 -16.32 8.46
CA ILE A 225 23.21 -16.07 9.06
C ILE A 225 22.68 -14.76 8.47
N ILE A 226 21.50 -14.84 7.83
CA ILE A 226 20.81 -13.70 7.25
C ILE A 226 19.55 -13.45 8.08
N ALA A 227 19.37 -12.20 8.53
CA ALA A 227 18.15 -11.76 9.20
C ALA A 227 17.44 -10.73 8.30
N THR A 228 16.21 -11.01 7.94
CA THR A 228 15.39 -10.13 7.09
C THR A 228 13.92 -10.28 7.46
N PHE A 229 13.10 -9.31 7.05
CA PHE A 229 11.65 -9.45 7.15
C PHE A 229 11.14 -10.51 6.16
N ALA A 230 10.09 -11.25 6.55
CA ALA A 230 9.51 -12.30 5.71
C ALA A 230 8.94 -11.79 4.38
N SER A 231 8.62 -10.49 4.30
CA SER A 231 8.13 -9.83 3.09
C SER A 231 9.22 -9.38 2.12
N ASN A 232 10.49 -9.40 2.51
CA ASN A 232 11.61 -9.13 1.61
C ASN A 232 11.91 -10.39 0.79
N ILE A 233 11.26 -10.51 -0.36
CA ILE A 233 11.26 -11.72 -1.20
C ILE A 233 11.92 -11.43 -2.56
N TYR A 234 13.01 -10.73 -2.60
CA TYR A 234 13.81 -10.60 -3.84
C TYR A 234 14.89 -11.67 -3.89
#